data_159ac686e775e64adde2a2d6bcf176aa
#
_entry.id   159ac686e775e64adde2a2d6bcf176aa
#
_cell.length_a   1.000
_cell.length_b   1.000
_cell.length_c   1.000
_cell.angle_alpha   90.00
_cell.angle_beta   90.00
_cell.angle_gamma   90.00
#
_symmetry.space_group_name_H-M   'P 1'
#
loop_
_entity.id
_entity.type
_entity.pdbx_description
1 polymer ?
#
loop_
_entity_poly.entity_id
_entity_poly.type
_entity_poly.pdbx_seq_one_letter_code
_entity_poly.pdbx_strand_id
1 'polypeptide(L)'
;MKLKKLGAFAATGAMALALALTGCGSSSATSGSDAGSSSSDDVKVEKVDGSKEYALVKDGTLTVGTSAEYAPFEYKDDNGDYQGFDLELIKAIADKLGLDVEYVNNDFDTLVPGVASGAKYDVSIAAITDTPEREKEVAFSDSYYMDDQAIVTKVDNTDITADNYSEKLNNADATIIVQSGSTAEAFAQENFPKAKIVPYKDATECFSALQSDKGDAVVTNRSVASQLTAEQFNTCQTIKQISTGEEYAIAINQGNTKLKDDINQAIKDLTDDGTVDALMAKYNIK
;
A
#
# COMPACT_ATOMS: atom_id res chain seq x y z
N MET A 1 50.88 21.97 -4.10
CA MET A 1 52.17 21.66 -3.44
C MET A 1 51.96 20.52 -2.44
N LYS A 2 52.64 19.36 -2.67
CA LYS A 2 52.88 18.18 -1.81
C LYS A 2 51.70 17.37 -1.32
N LEU A 3 51.35 16.30 -1.95
CA LEU A 3 51.61 14.82 -1.82
C LEU A 3 52.31 14.33 -0.57
N LYS A 4 51.71 13.31 0.09
CA LYS A 4 52.32 12.11 0.72
C LYS A 4 51.14 11.18 1.16
N LYS A 5 50.90 10.05 0.58
CA LYS A 5 51.53 8.71 0.50
C LYS A 5 51.32 7.83 1.74
N LEU A 6 50.62 6.76 1.43
CA LEU A 6 50.83 5.32 1.71
C LEU A 6 50.77 4.78 3.16
N GLY A 7 50.05 3.66 3.26
CA GLY A 7 50.14 2.67 4.35
C GLY A 7 49.20 1.48 4.09
N ALA A 8 49.63 0.53 3.28
CA ALA A 8 49.00 -0.78 3.13
C ALA A 8 49.53 -1.72 4.21
N PHE A 9 48.68 -2.53 4.82
CA PHE A 9 49.10 -3.76 5.47
C PHE A 9 48.10 -4.88 5.16
N ALA A 10 48.63 -5.89 4.46
CA ALA A 10 48.02 -7.19 4.27
C ALA A 10 48.53 -8.13 5.37
N ALA A 11 47.68 -8.96 5.91
CA ALA A 11 48.10 -10.18 6.60
C ALA A 11 47.07 -11.28 6.38
N THR A 12 47.52 -12.25 5.68
CA THR A 12 47.02 -13.59 5.41
C THR A 12 46.96 -14.45 6.66
N GLY A 13 45.97 -15.37 6.73
CA GLY A 13 45.95 -16.44 7.73
C GLY A 13 44.86 -17.46 7.42
N ALA A 14 45.18 -18.46 6.62
CA ALA A 14 44.36 -19.66 6.37
C ALA A 14 44.72 -20.75 7.37
N MET A 15 43.72 -21.59 7.76
CA MET A 15 43.84 -23.01 8.17
C MET A 15 42.44 -23.49 8.55
N ALA A 16 41.84 -24.32 7.96
CA ALA A 16 41.73 -25.68 7.47
C ALA A 16 41.68 -26.78 8.54
N LEU A 17 40.86 -27.76 8.25
CA LEU A 17 40.72 -29.15 8.77
C LEU A 17 39.68 -29.30 9.91
N ALA A 18 38.78 -30.21 9.88
CA ALA A 18 38.37 -31.39 9.12
C ALA A 18 37.74 -32.41 10.07
N LEU A 19 36.72 -33.11 9.60
CA LEU A 19 36.33 -34.51 9.88
C LEU A 19 35.99 -34.89 11.35
N ALA A 20 35.06 -35.75 11.65
CA ALA A 20 34.26 -36.76 11.00
C ALA A 20 33.29 -37.39 12.02
N LEU A 21 32.26 -38.00 11.50
CA LEU A 21 31.76 -39.36 11.62
C LEU A 21 30.97 -39.82 12.85
N THR A 22 29.77 -40.24 12.53
CA THR A 22 29.04 -41.48 12.89
C THR A 22 28.63 -41.74 14.34
N GLY A 23 27.34 -42.10 14.44
CA GLY A 23 26.83 -42.84 15.58
C GLY A 23 25.33 -43.10 15.50
N CYS A 24 24.91 -44.16 14.83
CA CYS A 24 23.62 -44.81 15.04
C CYS A 24 23.54 -45.38 16.45
N GLY A 25 22.37 -45.31 17.10
CA GLY A 25 22.13 -46.04 18.32
C GLY A 25 20.67 -45.97 18.72
N SER A 26 19.98 -47.08 18.55
CA SER A 26 18.58 -47.36 18.89
C SER A 26 18.29 -47.45 20.38
N SER A 27 17.02 -47.24 20.66
CA SER A 27 16.10 -47.96 21.54
C SER A 27 15.89 -47.54 22.99
N SER A 28 14.60 -47.36 23.17
CA SER A 28 13.69 -47.86 24.22
C SER A 28 13.46 -47.13 25.52
N ALA A 29 12.22 -46.62 25.55
CA ALA A 29 11.15 -46.80 26.56
C ALA A 29 11.38 -46.35 28.02
N THR A 30 10.54 -45.54 28.57
CA THR A 30 9.36 -45.78 29.38
C THR A 30 8.96 -44.59 30.24
N SER A 31 7.71 -44.27 30.13
CA SER A 31 6.74 -43.79 31.17
C SER A 31 6.99 -42.53 32.00
N GLY A 32 6.02 -41.65 31.92
CA GLY A 32 5.36 -41.13 33.13
C GLY A 32 4.98 -39.67 33.14
N SER A 33 3.67 -39.44 32.98
CA SER A 33 2.78 -38.44 33.62
C SER A 33 2.79 -36.97 33.23
N ASP A 34 1.69 -36.61 32.61
CA ASP A 34 0.79 -35.44 32.81
C ASP A 34 1.34 -34.08 33.26
N ALA A 35 1.16 -33.11 32.38
CA ALA A 35 0.50 -31.84 32.71
C ALA A 35 0.14 -31.12 31.40
N GLY A 36 -1.14 -30.73 31.27
CA GLY A 36 -1.73 -30.15 30.08
C GLY A 36 -1.04 -28.88 29.57
N SER A 37 -0.90 -28.81 28.27
CA SER A 37 -0.66 -27.61 27.53
C SER A 37 -1.63 -27.57 26.37
N SER A 38 -2.42 -26.51 26.33
CA SER A 38 -3.36 -26.19 25.27
C SER A 38 -2.65 -26.19 23.93
N SER A 39 -3.04 -27.12 23.07
CA SER A 39 -2.64 -27.13 21.67
C SER A 39 -3.35 -25.96 20.96
N SER A 40 -2.63 -24.94 20.59
CA SER A 40 -2.96 -24.13 19.44
C SER A 40 -2.80 -25.05 18.21
N ASP A 41 -3.89 -25.39 17.58
CA ASP A 41 -3.87 -26.05 16.28
C ASP A 41 -3.29 -25.04 15.26
N ASP A 42 -1.98 -25.11 15.07
CA ASP A 42 -1.34 -24.59 13.88
C ASP A 42 -1.83 -25.43 12.69
N VAL A 43 -2.86 -24.93 12.02
CA VAL A 43 -3.26 -25.42 10.70
C VAL A 43 -2.07 -25.17 9.80
N LYS A 44 -1.26 -26.20 9.54
CA LYS A 44 -0.29 -26.19 8.46
C LYS A 44 -1.05 -26.03 7.15
N VAL A 45 -1.15 -24.82 6.65
CA VAL A 45 -1.50 -24.59 5.26
C VAL A 45 -0.36 -25.17 4.44
N GLU A 46 -0.59 -26.28 3.73
CA GLU A 46 0.35 -26.76 2.74
C GLU A 46 0.48 -25.64 1.68
N LYS A 47 1.68 -25.01 1.62
CA LYS A 47 2.00 -24.08 0.55
C LYS A 47 1.97 -24.87 -0.76
N VAL A 48 0.99 -24.59 -1.59
CA VAL A 48 0.98 -25.02 -2.99
C VAL A 48 2.09 -24.23 -3.68
N ASP A 49 3.01 -24.91 -4.36
CA ASP A 49 4.05 -24.25 -5.17
C ASP A 49 3.39 -23.59 -6.40
N GLY A 50 2.79 -22.41 -6.19
CA GLY A 50 2.14 -21.61 -7.23
C GLY A 50 3.11 -20.90 -8.18
N SER A 51 4.41 -20.92 -7.85
CA SER A 51 5.43 -20.13 -8.56
C SER A 51 5.61 -20.47 -10.04
N LYS A 52 5.12 -21.64 -10.48
CA LYS A 52 5.22 -22.10 -11.87
C LYS A 52 4.03 -21.74 -12.75
N GLU A 53 2.98 -21.18 -12.16
CA GLU A 53 1.73 -20.88 -12.87
C GLU A 53 1.64 -19.43 -13.33
N TYR A 54 2.43 -18.52 -12.74
CA TYR A 54 2.41 -17.09 -13.01
C TYR A 54 3.72 -16.61 -13.63
N ALA A 55 3.62 -15.60 -14.49
CA ALA A 55 4.79 -14.85 -14.94
C ALA A 55 5.15 -13.79 -13.89
N LEU A 56 5.97 -14.17 -12.91
CA LEU A 56 6.39 -13.28 -11.82
C LEU A 56 7.76 -12.66 -12.10
N VAL A 57 7.98 -11.45 -11.57
CA VAL A 57 9.29 -10.77 -11.59
C VAL A 57 10.34 -11.60 -10.85
N LYS A 58 9.91 -12.29 -9.78
CA LYS A 58 10.78 -13.16 -8.98
C LYS A 58 10.04 -14.44 -8.62
N ASP A 59 10.61 -15.58 -8.98
CA ASP A 59 10.01 -16.89 -8.74
C ASP A 59 9.59 -17.07 -7.27
N GLY A 60 8.34 -17.51 -7.06
CA GLY A 60 7.78 -17.78 -5.72
C GLY A 60 7.48 -16.55 -4.89
N THR A 61 7.67 -15.34 -5.43
CA THR A 61 7.47 -14.08 -4.69
C THR A 61 6.54 -13.17 -5.49
N LEU A 62 5.46 -12.71 -4.86
CA LEU A 62 4.64 -11.64 -5.38
C LEU A 62 5.32 -10.31 -5.08
N THR A 63 5.85 -9.66 -6.11
CA THR A 63 6.47 -8.33 -5.98
C THR A 63 5.37 -7.27 -6.10
N VAL A 64 5.19 -6.49 -5.04
CA VAL A 64 4.06 -5.57 -4.85
C VAL A 64 4.53 -4.12 -4.86
N GLY A 65 4.11 -3.35 -5.86
CA GLY A 65 4.27 -1.89 -5.87
C GLY A 65 3.26 -1.24 -4.91
N THR A 66 3.73 -0.29 -4.09
CA THR A 66 2.89 0.45 -3.15
C THR A 66 3.43 1.87 -2.95
N SER A 67 2.62 2.77 -2.36
CA SER A 67 3.01 4.16 -2.02
C SER A 67 2.72 4.40 -0.54
N ALA A 68 3.66 3.93 0.31
CA ALA A 68 3.43 3.75 1.74
C ALA A 68 3.49 5.05 2.55
N GLU A 69 2.62 6.02 2.18
CA GLU A 69 2.38 7.32 2.83
C GLU A 69 0.87 7.65 2.84
N TYR A 70 0.00 6.61 2.76
CA TYR A 70 -1.44 6.75 2.57
C TYR A 70 -2.26 5.99 3.63
N ALA A 71 -2.04 6.32 4.90
CA ALA A 71 -2.80 5.71 6.00
C ALA A 71 -4.31 5.97 5.87
N PRO A 72 -5.18 4.98 6.16
CA PRO A 72 -4.91 3.70 6.84
C PRO A 72 -4.60 2.53 5.90
N PHE A 73 -4.50 2.76 4.58
CA PHE A 73 -4.38 1.68 3.58
C PHE A 73 -2.95 1.15 3.48
N GLU A 74 -1.95 2.03 3.29
CA GLU A 74 -0.55 1.67 3.21
C GLU A 74 0.34 2.79 3.79
N TYR A 75 1.17 2.43 4.75
CA TYR A 75 2.09 3.38 5.38
C TYR A 75 3.26 2.65 6.03
N LYS A 76 4.25 3.42 6.44
CA LYS A 76 5.32 2.92 7.30
C LYS A 76 5.12 3.45 8.72
N ASP A 77 5.28 2.56 9.68
CA ASP A 77 5.29 2.96 11.08
C ASP A 77 6.60 3.67 11.48
N ASP A 78 6.70 4.08 12.74
CA ASP A 78 7.88 4.78 13.28
C ASP A 78 9.18 3.95 13.21
N ASN A 79 9.08 2.63 13.06
CA ASN A 79 10.22 1.72 12.89
C ASN A 79 10.60 1.54 11.41
N GLY A 80 9.77 2.04 10.49
CA GLY A 80 9.91 1.87 9.07
C GLY A 80 9.29 0.58 8.53
N ASP A 81 8.52 -0.14 9.35
CA ASP A 81 7.83 -1.36 8.96
C ASP A 81 6.55 -1.04 8.19
N TYR A 82 6.27 -1.83 7.16
CA TYR A 82 5.08 -1.69 6.34
C TYR A 82 3.83 -2.10 7.11
N GLN A 83 2.84 -1.22 7.14
CA GLN A 83 1.56 -1.36 7.82
C GLN A 83 0.42 -0.90 6.91
N GLY A 84 -0.80 -1.32 7.22
CA GLY A 84 -2.01 -0.83 6.55
C GLY A 84 -2.87 -1.94 5.99
N PHE A 85 -4.12 -1.58 5.72
CA PHE A 85 -5.14 -2.50 5.25
C PHE A 85 -4.72 -3.18 3.93
N ASP A 86 -4.26 -2.41 2.95
CA ASP A 86 -3.85 -2.90 1.63
C ASP A 86 -2.70 -3.90 1.73
N LEU A 87 -1.71 -3.58 2.59
CA LEU A 87 -0.51 -4.41 2.73
C LEU A 87 -0.80 -5.74 3.43
N GLU A 88 -1.72 -5.72 4.40
CA GLU A 88 -2.16 -6.98 5.03
C GLU A 88 -3.12 -7.76 4.14
N LEU A 89 -3.97 -7.11 3.36
CA LEU A 89 -4.84 -7.76 2.40
C LEU A 89 -4.03 -8.49 1.33
N ILE A 90 -3.07 -7.81 0.69
CA ILE A 90 -2.25 -8.44 -0.35
C ILE A 90 -1.37 -9.56 0.22
N LYS A 91 -0.93 -9.43 1.48
CA LYS A 91 -0.23 -10.50 2.20
C LYS A 91 -1.11 -11.73 2.37
N ALA A 92 -2.37 -11.54 2.81
CA ALA A 92 -3.32 -12.64 2.98
C ALA A 92 -3.66 -13.30 1.62
N ILE A 93 -3.78 -12.50 0.55
CA ILE A 93 -3.95 -13.01 -0.82
C ILE A 93 -2.74 -13.85 -1.23
N ALA A 94 -1.53 -13.34 -1.07
CA ALA A 94 -0.30 -14.05 -1.44
C ALA A 94 -0.15 -15.37 -0.66
N ASP A 95 -0.51 -15.38 0.63
CA ASP A 95 -0.50 -16.61 1.45
C ASP A 95 -1.48 -17.67 0.89
N LYS A 96 -2.67 -17.27 0.42
CA LYS A 96 -3.60 -18.18 -0.27
C LYS A 96 -3.03 -18.71 -1.60
N LEU A 97 -2.26 -17.91 -2.32
CA LEU A 97 -1.61 -18.29 -3.56
C LEU A 97 -0.29 -19.08 -3.36
N GLY A 98 0.16 -19.25 -2.11
CA GLY A 98 1.42 -19.92 -1.79
C GLY A 98 2.67 -19.12 -2.16
N LEU A 99 2.56 -17.78 -2.25
CA LEU A 99 3.63 -16.87 -2.61
C LEU A 99 4.18 -16.12 -1.39
N ASP A 100 5.47 -15.83 -1.39
CA ASP A 100 6.06 -14.83 -0.50
C ASP A 100 5.73 -13.42 -1.02
N VAL A 101 5.87 -12.38 -0.18
CA VAL A 101 5.61 -10.99 -0.59
C VAL A 101 6.88 -10.15 -0.47
N GLU A 102 7.13 -9.33 -1.48
CA GLU A 102 8.17 -8.30 -1.46
C GLU A 102 7.54 -6.94 -1.80
N TYR A 103 7.56 -5.99 -0.86
CA TYR A 103 7.04 -4.64 -1.08
C TYR A 103 8.07 -3.73 -1.72
N VAL A 104 7.66 -2.99 -2.76
CA VAL A 104 8.48 -1.98 -3.46
C VAL A 104 7.79 -0.63 -3.34
N ASN A 105 8.31 0.23 -2.45
CA ASN A 105 7.76 1.57 -2.25
C ASN A 105 8.19 2.53 -3.36
N ASN A 106 7.22 3.20 -3.97
CA ASN A 106 7.45 4.19 -5.05
C ASN A 106 6.43 5.33 -4.95
N ASP A 107 6.68 6.41 -5.67
CA ASP A 107 5.72 7.51 -5.84
C ASP A 107 4.45 6.97 -6.52
N PHE A 108 3.27 7.41 -6.06
CA PHE A 108 1.95 6.86 -6.48
C PHE A 108 1.75 6.89 -8.00
N ASP A 109 2.09 8.00 -8.66
CA ASP A 109 1.94 8.19 -10.11
C ASP A 109 2.79 7.23 -10.96
N THR A 110 3.77 6.55 -10.35
CA THR A 110 4.62 5.56 -11.03
C THR A 110 4.12 4.12 -10.90
N LEU A 111 3.08 3.87 -10.08
CA LEU A 111 2.64 2.51 -9.76
C LEU A 111 1.99 1.81 -10.95
N VAL A 112 0.97 2.42 -11.58
CA VAL A 112 0.28 1.86 -12.74
C VAL A 112 1.25 1.65 -13.92
N PRO A 113 2.07 2.62 -14.34
CA PRO A 113 3.10 2.39 -15.35
C PRO A 113 4.12 1.30 -14.98
N GLY A 114 4.44 1.18 -13.69
CA GLY A 114 5.34 0.15 -13.18
C GLY A 114 4.79 -1.26 -13.37
N VAL A 115 3.50 -1.48 -13.06
CA VAL A 115 2.80 -2.75 -13.32
C VAL A 115 2.67 -3.01 -14.81
N ALA A 116 2.30 -2.00 -15.60
CA ALA A 116 2.15 -2.12 -17.05
C ALA A 116 3.44 -2.59 -17.72
N SER A 117 4.61 -2.17 -17.22
CA SER A 117 5.90 -2.57 -17.72
C SER A 117 6.21 -4.07 -17.54
N GLY A 118 5.59 -4.73 -16.56
CA GLY A 118 5.85 -6.13 -16.21
C GLY A 118 7.25 -6.43 -15.69
N ALA A 119 8.04 -5.39 -15.37
CA ALA A 119 9.45 -5.53 -15.03
C ALA A 119 9.81 -5.06 -13.61
N LYS A 120 8.96 -4.26 -12.98
CA LYS A 120 9.23 -3.71 -11.64
C LYS A 120 8.52 -4.49 -10.55
N TYR A 121 7.25 -4.75 -10.73
CA TYR A 121 6.40 -5.51 -9.80
C TYR A 121 5.30 -6.22 -10.57
N ASP A 122 4.79 -7.28 -9.97
CA ASP A 122 3.75 -8.14 -10.55
C ASP A 122 2.37 -7.48 -10.45
N VAL A 123 2.14 -6.81 -9.32
CA VAL A 123 0.90 -6.12 -8.97
C VAL A 123 1.20 -4.82 -8.25
N SER A 124 0.20 -3.96 -8.14
CA SER A 124 0.24 -2.81 -7.23
C SER A 124 -1.07 -2.71 -6.45
N ILE A 125 -0.93 -2.43 -5.15
CA ILE A 125 -2.02 -2.12 -4.23
C ILE A 125 -1.62 -0.88 -3.43
N ALA A 126 -2.41 0.17 -3.52
CA ALA A 126 -2.17 1.48 -2.91
C ALA A 126 -3.44 2.34 -3.01
N ALA A 127 -4.58 1.85 -2.52
CA ALA A 127 -5.87 2.51 -2.66
C ALA A 127 -6.13 2.99 -4.12
N ILE A 128 -5.73 2.17 -5.10
CA ILE A 128 -5.80 2.53 -6.51
C ILE A 128 -7.23 2.38 -7.00
N THR A 129 -7.85 3.49 -7.38
CA THR A 129 -9.17 3.48 -8.02
C THR A 129 -9.07 2.85 -9.41
N ASP A 130 -9.93 1.87 -9.70
CA ASP A 130 -10.15 1.38 -11.07
C ASP A 130 -10.82 2.49 -11.89
N THR A 131 -10.16 2.89 -12.98
CA THR A 131 -10.67 3.92 -13.90
C THR A 131 -10.46 3.50 -15.34
N PRO A 132 -11.35 3.95 -16.29
CA PRO A 132 -11.19 3.64 -17.71
C PRO A 132 -9.86 4.07 -18.33
N GLU A 133 -9.20 5.07 -17.75
CA GLU A 133 -7.87 5.52 -18.17
C GLU A 133 -6.81 4.50 -17.79
N ARG A 134 -6.83 4.03 -16.54
CA ARG A 134 -5.87 3.05 -16.01
C ARG A 134 -6.06 1.66 -16.59
N GLU A 135 -7.31 1.27 -16.91
CA GLU A 135 -7.63 0.00 -17.59
C GLU A 135 -6.98 -0.12 -18.99
N LYS A 136 -6.62 0.99 -19.62
CA LYS A 136 -5.88 0.96 -20.89
C LYS A 136 -4.45 0.44 -20.72
N GLU A 137 -3.88 0.55 -19.53
CA GLU A 137 -2.50 0.21 -19.21
C GLU A 137 -2.37 -1.11 -18.45
N VAL A 138 -3.29 -1.38 -17.51
CA VAL A 138 -3.28 -2.53 -16.61
C VAL A 138 -4.65 -3.21 -16.57
N ALA A 139 -4.69 -4.42 -16.04
CA ALA A 139 -5.93 -5.06 -15.60
C ALA A 139 -6.15 -4.76 -14.11
N PHE A 140 -7.39 -4.77 -13.66
CA PHE A 140 -7.75 -4.65 -12.26
C PHE A 140 -8.38 -5.94 -11.72
N SER A 141 -8.20 -6.21 -10.44
CA SER A 141 -8.96 -7.21 -9.70
C SER A 141 -10.41 -6.76 -9.53
N ASP A 142 -11.22 -7.65 -8.94
CA ASP A 142 -12.48 -7.21 -8.33
C ASP A 142 -12.19 -6.18 -7.24
N SER A 143 -13.13 -5.23 -7.04
CA SER A 143 -13.00 -4.19 -6.02
C SER A 143 -12.97 -4.79 -4.61
N TYR A 144 -12.10 -4.26 -3.76
CA TYR A 144 -11.99 -4.65 -2.37
C TYR A 144 -12.47 -3.59 -1.38
N TYR A 145 -12.65 -2.34 -1.85
CA TYR A 145 -13.14 -1.22 -1.05
C TYR A 145 -13.78 -0.15 -1.92
N MET A 146 -14.71 0.63 -1.33
CA MET A 146 -15.33 1.80 -1.98
C MET A 146 -15.07 3.04 -1.16
N ASP A 147 -14.62 4.10 -1.82
CA ASP A 147 -14.38 5.39 -1.19
C ASP A 147 -15.00 6.55 -1.99
N ASP A 148 -14.92 7.73 -1.41
CA ASP A 148 -15.42 8.98 -1.94
C ASP A 148 -14.32 10.06 -1.88
N GLN A 149 -14.49 11.17 -2.59
CA GLN A 149 -13.61 12.32 -2.46
C GLN A 149 -13.97 13.18 -1.25
N ALA A 150 -12.98 13.89 -0.72
CA ALA A 150 -13.15 14.85 0.36
C ALA A 150 -12.38 16.15 0.08
N ILE A 151 -12.94 17.25 0.57
CA ILE A 151 -12.28 18.56 0.60
C ILE A 151 -11.88 18.86 2.04
N VAL A 152 -10.60 19.14 2.21
CA VAL A 152 -9.97 19.44 3.49
C VAL A 152 -9.44 20.88 3.46
N THR A 153 -9.72 21.63 4.52
CA THR A 153 -9.17 22.97 4.75
C THR A 153 -8.50 23.04 6.12
N LYS A 154 -7.81 24.13 6.41
CA LYS A 154 -7.39 24.40 7.80
C LYS A 154 -8.60 24.69 8.68
N VAL A 155 -8.53 24.33 9.96
CA VAL A 155 -9.61 24.56 10.95
C VAL A 155 -9.91 26.04 11.13
N ASP A 156 -8.91 26.91 11.04
CA ASP A 156 -9.03 28.35 11.14
C ASP A 156 -9.51 29.04 9.84
N ASN A 157 -9.62 28.32 8.75
CA ASN A 157 -10.21 28.83 7.52
C ASN A 157 -11.73 28.84 7.63
N THR A 158 -12.30 30.03 7.83
CA THR A 158 -13.76 30.26 7.93
C THR A 158 -14.38 30.72 6.61
N ASP A 159 -13.58 31.01 5.60
CA ASP A 159 -14.03 31.56 4.33
C ASP A 159 -14.53 30.45 3.38
N ILE A 160 -13.94 29.25 3.44
CA ILE A 160 -14.31 28.11 2.63
C ILE A 160 -15.09 27.11 3.51
N THR A 161 -16.34 26.88 3.14
CA THR A 161 -17.29 26.07 3.91
C THR A 161 -17.90 24.97 3.03
N ALA A 162 -18.63 24.04 3.66
CA ALA A 162 -19.37 22.99 2.96
C ALA A 162 -20.40 23.52 1.94
N ASP A 163 -20.89 24.75 2.13
CA ASP A 163 -21.91 25.34 1.28
C ASP A 163 -21.36 26.17 0.12
N ASN A 164 -20.14 26.72 0.27
CA ASN A 164 -19.57 27.64 -0.71
C ASN A 164 -18.26 27.15 -1.37
N TYR A 165 -17.75 25.97 -0.99
CA TYR A 165 -16.46 25.47 -1.48
C TYR A 165 -16.35 25.47 -2.99
N SER A 166 -17.41 25.12 -3.71
CA SER A 166 -17.40 25.04 -5.16
C SER A 166 -17.14 26.40 -5.82
N GLU A 167 -17.74 27.48 -5.30
CA GLU A 167 -17.49 28.83 -5.79
C GLU A 167 -16.11 29.34 -5.35
N LYS A 168 -15.77 29.14 -4.07
CA LYS A 168 -14.53 29.62 -3.47
C LYS A 168 -13.28 28.95 -4.06
N LEU A 169 -13.36 27.67 -4.36
CA LEU A 169 -12.23 26.94 -4.95
C LEU A 169 -12.16 27.06 -6.47
N ASN A 170 -13.28 27.36 -7.18
CA ASN A 170 -13.26 27.50 -8.62
C ASN A 170 -12.97 28.95 -9.06
N ASN A 171 -11.87 29.53 -8.64
CA ASN A 171 -11.41 30.86 -9.03
C ASN A 171 -9.88 30.88 -9.22
N ALA A 172 -9.37 31.94 -9.90
CA ALA A 172 -7.97 32.03 -10.30
C ALA A 172 -6.99 32.28 -9.15
N ASP A 173 -7.50 32.75 -8.01
CA ASP A 173 -6.68 33.01 -6.81
C ASP A 173 -6.59 31.79 -5.91
N ALA A 174 -7.48 30.80 -6.10
CA ALA A 174 -7.50 29.58 -5.30
C ALA A 174 -6.40 28.60 -5.71
N THR A 175 -5.78 28.00 -4.72
CA THR A 175 -4.78 26.94 -4.90
C THR A 175 -5.28 25.66 -4.23
N ILE A 176 -5.43 24.60 -5.00
CA ILE A 176 -5.86 23.27 -4.53
C ILE A 176 -4.68 22.32 -4.59
N ILE A 177 -4.41 21.67 -3.49
CA ILE A 177 -3.33 20.70 -3.32
C ILE A 177 -3.90 19.30 -3.51
N VAL A 178 -3.19 18.45 -4.25
CA VAL A 178 -3.59 17.07 -4.58
C VAL A 178 -2.38 16.16 -4.61
N GLN A 179 -2.61 14.84 -4.52
CA GLN A 179 -1.56 13.87 -4.79
C GLN A 179 -1.43 13.66 -6.31
N SER A 180 -0.20 13.65 -6.81
CA SER A 180 0.13 13.46 -8.22
C SER A 180 -0.39 12.14 -8.77
N GLY A 181 -1.06 12.17 -9.93
CA GLY A 181 -1.61 10.99 -10.61
C GLY A 181 -2.82 10.37 -9.94
N SER A 182 -3.39 11.01 -8.88
CA SER A 182 -4.57 10.52 -8.18
C SER A 182 -5.88 10.89 -8.90
N THR A 183 -6.97 10.21 -8.56
CA THR A 183 -8.32 10.60 -8.96
C THR A 183 -8.73 11.94 -8.36
N ALA A 184 -8.17 12.31 -7.21
CA ALA A 184 -8.34 13.63 -6.61
C ALA A 184 -7.77 14.74 -7.47
N GLU A 185 -6.62 14.53 -8.13
CA GLU A 185 -6.07 15.49 -9.10
C GLU A 185 -7.00 15.66 -10.29
N ALA A 186 -7.45 14.56 -10.90
CA ALA A 186 -8.39 14.60 -12.01
C ALA A 186 -9.71 15.28 -11.62
N PHE A 187 -10.26 14.92 -10.45
CA PHE A 187 -11.46 15.56 -9.89
C PHE A 187 -11.27 17.07 -9.70
N ALA A 188 -10.15 17.49 -9.14
CA ALA A 188 -9.88 18.91 -8.92
C ALA A 188 -9.75 19.69 -10.25
N GLN A 189 -9.09 19.12 -11.25
CA GLN A 189 -8.94 19.72 -12.59
C GLN A 189 -10.30 19.86 -13.29
N GLU A 190 -11.17 18.86 -13.15
CA GLU A 190 -12.51 18.88 -13.78
C GLU A 190 -13.47 19.85 -13.09
N ASN A 191 -13.51 19.82 -11.75
CA ASN A 191 -14.52 20.56 -10.99
C ASN A 191 -14.11 21.98 -10.62
N PHE A 192 -12.80 22.27 -10.61
CA PHE A 192 -12.25 23.57 -10.28
C PHE A 192 -11.28 24.10 -11.38
N PRO A 193 -11.74 24.17 -12.66
CA PRO A 193 -10.85 24.45 -13.80
C PRO A 193 -10.22 25.86 -13.78
N LYS A 194 -10.66 26.75 -12.89
CA LYS A 194 -10.05 28.08 -12.74
C LYS A 194 -8.97 28.12 -11.66
N ALA A 195 -8.97 27.14 -10.76
CA ALA A 195 -8.02 27.09 -9.68
C ALA A 195 -6.62 26.68 -10.16
N LYS A 196 -5.63 27.05 -9.37
CA LYS A 196 -4.29 26.49 -9.49
C LYS A 196 -4.24 25.14 -8.80
N ILE A 197 -4.09 24.05 -9.55
CA ILE A 197 -3.89 22.71 -9.00
C ILE A 197 -2.40 22.47 -8.80
N VAL A 198 -2.01 22.06 -7.57
CA VAL A 198 -0.61 21.84 -7.19
C VAL A 198 -0.45 20.40 -6.71
N PRO A 199 0.12 19.52 -7.54
CA PRO A 199 0.36 18.15 -7.15
C PRO A 199 1.59 18.01 -6.25
N TYR A 200 1.50 17.12 -5.26
CA TYR A 200 2.58 16.64 -4.41
C TYR A 200 2.72 15.13 -4.56
N LYS A 201 3.82 14.55 -4.10
CA LYS A 201 4.11 13.13 -4.31
C LYS A 201 3.23 12.21 -3.48
N ASP A 202 2.95 12.58 -2.24
CA ASP A 202 2.18 11.79 -1.29
C ASP A 202 1.16 12.62 -0.51
N ALA A 203 0.24 11.92 0.17
CA ALA A 203 -0.84 12.55 0.91
C ALA A 203 -0.32 13.35 2.12
N THR A 204 0.71 12.88 2.81
CA THR A 204 1.27 13.58 3.98
C THR A 204 1.94 14.88 3.60
N GLU A 205 2.61 14.92 2.44
CA GLU A 205 3.13 16.17 1.85
C GLU A 205 1.99 17.15 1.51
N CYS A 206 0.85 16.67 0.98
CA CYS A 206 -0.31 17.51 0.69
C CYS A 206 -0.81 18.22 1.96
N PHE A 207 -1.00 17.48 3.05
CA PHE A 207 -1.46 18.03 4.31
C PHE A 207 -0.42 18.97 4.96
N SER A 208 0.84 18.62 4.90
CA SER A 208 1.95 19.47 5.35
C SER A 208 2.00 20.80 4.59
N ALA A 209 1.77 20.77 3.29
CA ALA A 209 1.69 21.93 2.45
C ALA A 209 0.49 22.83 2.81
N LEU A 210 -0.69 22.23 3.07
CA LEU A 210 -1.87 22.96 3.53
C LEU A 210 -1.63 23.65 4.88
N GLN A 211 -1.03 22.94 5.85
CA GLN A 211 -0.66 23.55 7.14
C GLN A 211 0.32 24.71 7.01
N SER A 212 1.19 24.65 5.99
CA SER A 212 2.20 25.65 5.69
C SER A 212 1.70 26.80 4.78
N ASP A 213 0.38 26.95 4.62
CA ASP A 213 -0.25 27.99 3.80
C ASP A 213 0.21 27.98 2.32
N LYS A 214 0.45 26.77 1.76
CA LYS A 214 0.82 26.60 0.35
C LYS A 214 -0.38 26.43 -0.58
N GLY A 215 -1.56 26.33 -0.03
CA GLY A 215 -2.84 26.24 -0.73
C GLY A 215 -4.02 26.45 0.21
N ASP A 216 -5.19 26.55 -0.37
CA ASP A 216 -6.44 26.85 0.32
C ASP A 216 -7.19 25.59 0.76
N ALA A 217 -7.00 24.50 0.01
CA ALA A 217 -7.61 23.21 0.29
C ALA A 217 -6.75 22.05 -0.22
N VAL A 218 -6.93 20.87 0.38
CA VAL A 218 -6.52 19.58 -0.16
C VAL A 218 -7.76 18.85 -0.67
N VAL A 219 -7.68 18.24 -1.85
CA VAL A 219 -8.63 17.24 -2.33
C VAL A 219 -7.95 15.87 -2.24
N THR A 220 -8.60 14.92 -1.60
CA THR A 220 -8.11 13.55 -1.38
C THR A 220 -9.28 12.62 -1.07
N ASN A 221 -9.04 11.31 -0.95
CA ASN A 221 -10.08 10.37 -0.59
C ASN A 221 -10.55 10.56 0.87
N ARG A 222 -11.83 10.27 1.11
CA ARG A 222 -12.54 10.49 2.38
C ARG A 222 -11.89 9.74 3.55
N SER A 223 -11.54 8.48 3.34
CA SER A 223 -10.96 7.65 4.41
C SER A 223 -9.60 8.18 4.86
N VAL A 224 -8.75 8.58 3.92
CA VAL A 224 -7.44 9.18 4.20
C VAL A 224 -7.59 10.56 4.84
N ALA A 225 -8.49 11.39 4.34
CA ALA A 225 -8.80 12.69 4.97
C ALA A 225 -9.21 12.51 6.44
N SER A 226 -10.09 11.53 6.72
CA SER A 226 -10.54 11.23 8.08
C SER A 226 -9.41 10.79 8.99
N GLN A 227 -8.55 9.88 8.52
CA GLN A 227 -7.42 9.35 9.29
C GLN A 227 -6.40 10.44 9.58
N LEU A 228 -5.94 11.15 8.54
CA LEU A 228 -4.87 12.14 8.68
C LEU A 228 -5.30 13.34 9.52
N THR A 229 -6.55 13.82 9.39
CA THR A 229 -7.05 14.92 10.24
C THR A 229 -7.24 14.52 11.70
N ALA A 230 -7.56 13.25 11.96
CA ALA A 230 -7.74 12.76 13.32
C ALA A 230 -6.41 12.52 14.06
N GLU A 231 -5.40 12.03 13.38
CA GLU A 231 -4.19 11.52 14.05
C GLU A 231 -2.95 12.40 13.87
N GLN A 232 -2.76 13.04 12.71
CA GLN A 232 -1.51 13.74 12.41
C GLN A 232 -1.70 15.24 12.16
N PHE A 233 -2.78 15.61 11.48
CA PHE A 233 -3.00 16.97 10.99
C PHE A 233 -4.25 17.61 11.63
N ASN A 234 -4.28 17.67 12.97
CA ASN A 234 -5.41 18.17 13.74
C ASN A 234 -5.74 19.67 13.56
N THR A 235 -4.87 20.41 12.85
CA THR A 235 -5.14 21.79 12.39
C THR A 235 -5.86 21.82 11.04
N CYS A 236 -6.13 20.66 10.44
CA CYS A 236 -6.92 20.48 9.23
C CYS A 236 -8.27 19.83 9.56
N GLN A 237 -9.26 20.06 8.72
CA GLN A 237 -10.61 19.50 8.85
C GLN A 237 -11.20 19.16 7.49
N THR A 238 -11.94 18.08 7.42
CA THR A 238 -12.79 17.77 6.27
C THR A 238 -14.03 18.65 6.33
N ILE A 239 -14.20 19.53 5.32
CA ILE A 239 -15.40 20.40 5.22
C ILE A 239 -16.47 19.80 4.33
N LYS A 240 -16.11 18.90 3.40
CA LYS A 240 -17.06 18.29 2.47
C LYS A 240 -16.61 16.89 2.10
N GLN A 241 -17.55 15.96 2.05
CA GLN A 241 -17.42 14.67 1.40
C GLN A 241 -18.27 14.69 0.13
N ILE A 242 -17.76 14.12 -0.96
CA ILE A 242 -18.38 14.15 -2.28
C ILE A 242 -18.44 12.71 -2.76
N SER A 243 -19.66 12.17 -2.87
CA SER A 243 -19.88 10.81 -3.36
C SER A 243 -19.43 10.69 -4.80
N THR A 244 -18.30 10.05 -5.00
CA THR A 244 -17.73 9.72 -6.30
C THR A 244 -17.82 8.24 -6.60
N GLY A 245 -18.00 7.40 -5.57
CA GLY A 245 -18.16 5.95 -5.72
C GLY A 245 -16.90 5.32 -6.31
N GLU A 246 -15.73 5.66 -5.77
CA GLU A 246 -14.46 5.14 -6.24
C GLU A 246 -14.23 3.71 -5.75
N GLU A 247 -14.00 2.80 -6.68
CA GLU A 247 -13.74 1.40 -6.40
C GLU A 247 -12.22 1.14 -6.37
N TYR A 248 -11.69 0.78 -5.20
CA TYR A 248 -10.29 0.41 -5.07
C TYR A 248 -10.07 -1.04 -5.49
N ALA A 249 -9.09 -1.26 -6.36
CA ALA A 249 -8.75 -2.57 -6.89
C ALA A 249 -7.23 -2.74 -7.02
N ILE A 250 -6.78 -3.98 -7.12
CA ILE A 250 -5.38 -4.33 -7.32
C ILE A 250 -5.06 -4.20 -8.80
N ALA A 251 -4.07 -3.37 -9.14
CA ALA A 251 -3.57 -3.26 -10.50
C ALA A 251 -2.64 -4.46 -10.82
N ILE A 252 -2.88 -5.10 -11.96
CA ILE A 252 -2.21 -6.35 -12.38
C ILE A 252 -1.78 -6.19 -13.84
N ASN A 253 -0.61 -6.74 -14.22
CA ASN A 253 -0.20 -6.71 -15.61
C ASN A 253 -1.22 -7.42 -16.51
N GLN A 254 -1.62 -6.78 -17.62
CA GLN A 254 -2.67 -7.28 -18.52
C GLN A 254 -2.37 -8.69 -19.07
N GLY A 255 -1.10 -9.06 -19.19
CA GLY A 255 -0.67 -10.38 -19.66
C GLY A 255 -0.81 -11.50 -18.62
N ASN A 256 -1.06 -11.15 -17.34
CA ASN A 256 -1.09 -12.12 -16.22
C ASN A 256 -2.51 -12.47 -15.79
N THR A 257 -3.32 -12.93 -16.74
CA THR A 257 -4.76 -13.20 -16.51
C THR A 257 -5.02 -14.24 -15.43
N LYS A 258 -4.18 -15.30 -15.36
CA LYS A 258 -4.33 -16.31 -14.31
C LYS A 258 -4.09 -15.74 -12.91
N LEU A 259 -3.07 -14.89 -12.74
CA LEU A 259 -2.83 -14.22 -11.46
C LEU A 259 -4.03 -13.36 -11.06
N LYS A 260 -4.62 -12.62 -12.02
CA LYS A 260 -5.84 -11.83 -11.79
C LYS A 260 -6.99 -12.71 -11.29
N ASP A 261 -7.27 -13.81 -12.00
CA ASP A 261 -8.38 -14.70 -11.65
C ASP A 261 -8.22 -15.31 -10.26
N ASP A 262 -7.00 -15.72 -9.91
CA ASP A 262 -6.69 -16.30 -8.61
C ASP A 262 -6.70 -15.24 -7.48
N ILE A 263 -6.26 -14.01 -7.76
CA ILE A 263 -6.43 -12.87 -6.83
C ILE A 263 -7.92 -12.60 -6.56
N ASN A 264 -8.76 -12.58 -7.59
CA ASN A 264 -10.20 -12.39 -7.43
C ASN A 264 -10.83 -13.49 -6.57
N GLN A 265 -10.44 -14.75 -6.82
CA GLN A 265 -10.90 -15.85 -5.98
C GLN A 265 -10.43 -15.70 -4.54
N ALA A 266 -9.18 -15.26 -4.31
CA ALA A 266 -8.65 -15.03 -2.97
C ALA A 266 -9.36 -13.87 -2.25
N ILE A 267 -9.65 -12.76 -2.96
CA ILE A 267 -10.44 -11.64 -2.40
C ILE A 267 -11.81 -12.15 -1.94
N LYS A 268 -12.48 -12.92 -2.81
CA LYS A 268 -13.78 -13.49 -2.48
C LYS A 268 -13.71 -14.39 -1.25
N ASP A 269 -12.74 -15.30 -1.20
CA ASP A 269 -12.57 -16.24 -0.07
C ASP A 269 -12.28 -15.51 1.24
N LEU A 270 -11.45 -14.46 1.21
CA LEU A 270 -11.11 -13.64 2.37
C LEU A 270 -12.28 -12.75 2.84
N THR A 271 -13.16 -12.39 1.91
CA THR A 271 -14.42 -11.70 2.24
C THR A 271 -15.41 -12.67 2.88
N ASP A 272 -15.59 -13.85 2.29
CA ASP A 272 -16.53 -14.86 2.77
C ASP A 272 -16.14 -15.42 4.16
N ASP A 273 -14.86 -15.52 4.46
CA ASP A 273 -14.35 -15.99 5.76
C ASP A 273 -14.24 -14.89 6.83
N GLY A 274 -14.55 -13.64 6.48
CA GLY A 274 -14.55 -12.47 7.38
C GLY A 274 -13.18 -11.84 7.61
N THR A 275 -12.14 -12.28 6.91
CA THR A 275 -10.78 -11.70 7.03
C THR A 275 -10.76 -10.23 6.59
N VAL A 276 -11.43 -9.90 5.48
CA VAL A 276 -11.51 -8.50 4.99
C VAL A 276 -12.18 -7.61 6.05
N ASP A 277 -13.31 -8.03 6.62
CA ASP A 277 -14.00 -7.28 7.67
C ASP A 277 -13.13 -7.10 8.92
N ALA A 278 -12.38 -8.13 9.32
CA ALA A 278 -11.45 -8.06 10.44
C ALA A 278 -10.31 -7.06 10.19
N LEU A 279 -9.77 -7.01 8.95
CA LEU A 279 -8.75 -6.03 8.56
C LEU A 279 -9.33 -4.62 8.53
N MET A 280 -10.53 -4.42 7.97
CA MET A 280 -11.22 -3.11 7.99
C MET A 280 -11.41 -2.62 9.42
N ALA A 281 -11.88 -3.48 10.32
CA ALA A 281 -12.05 -3.17 11.73
C ALA A 281 -10.71 -2.82 12.42
N LYS A 282 -9.63 -3.57 12.12
CA LYS A 282 -8.28 -3.33 12.65
C LYS A 282 -7.77 -1.94 12.31
N TYR A 283 -8.00 -1.49 11.09
CA TYR A 283 -7.55 -0.20 10.58
C TYR A 283 -8.61 0.91 10.68
N ASN A 284 -9.71 0.65 11.41
CA ASN A 284 -10.81 1.60 11.62
C ASN A 284 -11.39 2.16 10.31
N ILE A 285 -11.36 1.36 9.24
CA ILE A 285 -11.95 1.68 7.93
C ILE A 285 -13.45 1.38 7.98
N LYS A 286 -14.29 2.32 7.46
CA LYS A 286 -15.75 2.25 7.50
C LYS A 286 -16.36 2.43 6.12
#